data_e28a2ec8b36bc75759f32a3616301b42
#
_entry.id   e28a2ec8b36bc75759f32a3616301b42
#
_cell.length_a   1.000
_cell.length_b   1.000
_cell.length_c   1.000
_cell.angle_alpha   90.00
_cell.angle_beta   90.00
_cell.angle_gamma   90.00
#
_symmetry.space_group_name_H-M   'P 1'
#
loop_
_entity.id
_entity.type
_entity.pdbx_description
1 polymer ?
#
loop_
_entity_poly.entity_id
_entity_poly.type
_entity_poly.pdbx_seq_one_letter_code
_entity_poly.pdbx_strand_id
1 'polypeptide(L)'
;MKGRSDGGQKKRLIALVCVAAVVLVFVYLFYGSSDHRASAIEYGRKLGLGGDDDDTKQDDTSSSFGIDDGFTPRSFPVCDDRQSELIPCLDRNLIYQMRLKLDLSLMEHYERHCPPAERRFNCLIPPPNGYKVSIDMLYRDKINFPGGGTHFHYGADKYIASMANMLNYPNNVLNNGGRLRTVFDVGCGVASFGGYLLSSDILTMSLAPNDVHQNQIQFALERGIPASLGVLGTKRLPYPSRSFELAHCSRCRIDWLQRDGILLLELDRVLRPGGYFAYSSPEAYAQDEEDLRIWREMSALVERMCWKIAAKRNQTVIWQKPLTNDCYLEREPGTQPPLCRSDNDPDAVWGVSMEACITSYSDHDHKTKGSGLAPWPARLTSPPPRLADFGYSTGMFEKDTELWRQRVDTYWDLLSPRIESDTVRNIMDMKASMGSFAAALKEKDVWVMNVVPEDGPNTLKLIYDRGLMGAVHSWCEAFSTYPRTYDLLHAWDIISDIKKKGCSEVDLLLEMDRILRPSGFIIIRDKQRVVDFVKKYLKALHWEEVATENSRTVVDLFSAFTGSANLRGAVVGVVPASPPLPSTSIFVSFVKVR
;
A
#
# COMPACT_ATOMS: atom_id res chain seq x y z
N MET A 1 -8.69 -56.81 -63.02
CA MET A 1 -9.36 -57.08 -61.75
C MET A 1 -8.37 -57.53 -60.72
N LYS A 2 -8.18 -56.83 -59.62
CA LYS A 2 -7.43 -57.02 -58.35
C LYS A 2 -6.77 -55.72 -58.02
N GLY A 3 -7.05 -54.99 -56.99
CA GLY A 3 -7.32 -55.25 -55.63
C GLY A 3 -6.51 -54.18 -54.89
N ARG A 4 -7.13 -53.00 -54.65
CA ARG A 4 -6.46 -51.83 -54.03
C ARG A 4 -7.32 -51.43 -52.83
N SER A 5 -7.16 -52.03 -51.65
CA SER A 5 -7.86 -51.65 -50.45
C SER A 5 -7.12 -51.87 -49.11
N ASP A 6 -5.80 -52.09 -49.10
CA ASP A 6 -5.12 -52.44 -47.84
C ASP A 6 -4.26 -51.31 -47.24
N GLY A 7 -4.02 -50.21 -47.97
CA GLY A 7 -3.21 -49.11 -47.48
C GLY A 7 -3.93 -48.10 -46.59
N GLY A 8 -5.28 -48.01 -46.69
CA GLY A 8 -6.07 -47.03 -45.93
C GLY A 8 -6.31 -47.43 -44.47
N GLN A 9 -6.52 -48.73 -44.24
CA GLN A 9 -6.76 -49.23 -42.88
C GLN A 9 -5.50 -49.22 -42.03
N LYS A 10 -4.33 -49.56 -42.60
CA LYS A 10 -3.05 -49.45 -41.85
C LYS A 10 -2.70 -48.00 -41.46
N LYS A 11 -2.94 -47.01 -42.35
CA LYS A 11 -2.72 -45.63 -42.04
C LYS A 11 -3.68 -45.10 -40.93
N ARG A 12 -4.95 -45.52 -40.92
CA ARG A 12 -5.90 -45.18 -39.85
C ARG A 12 -5.51 -45.84 -38.52
N LEU A 13 -5.04 -47.07 -38.52
CA LEU A 13 -4.62 -47.77 -37.33
C LEU A 13 -3.37 -47.11 -36.73
N ILE A 14 -2.39 -46.74 -37.55
CA ILE A 14 -1.19 -46.00 -37.10
C ILE A 14 -1.58 -44.62 -36.51
N ALA A 15 -2.48 -43.89 -37.16
CA ALA A 15 -2.95 -42.61 -36.65
C ALA A 15 -3.68 -42.75 -35.29
N LEU A 16 -4.51 -43.79 -35.13
CA LEU A 16 -5.16 -44.08 -33.85
C LEU A 16 -4.18 -44.45 -32.72
N VAL A 17 -3.17 -45.23 -33.03
CA VAL A 17 -2.11 -45.61 -32.08
C VAL A 17 -1.28 -44.38 -31.69
N CYS A 18 -0.94 -43.50 -32.62
CA CYS A 18 -0.26 -42.24 -32.31
C CYS A 18 -1.11 -41.29 -31.43
N VAL A 19 -2.41 -41.16 -31.70
CA VAL A 19 -3.30 -40.36 -30.88
C VAL A 19 -3.44 -40.95 -29.47
N ALA A 20 -3.58 -42.28 -29.36
CA ALA A 20 -3.65 -42.96 -28.07
C ALA A 20 -2.34 -42.83 -27.28
N ALA A 21 -1.18 -42.87 -27.92
CA ALA A 21 0.11 -42.64 -27.28
C ALA A 21 0.26 -41.20 -26.79
N VAL A 22 -0.18 -40.21 -27.58
CA VAL A 22 -0.17 -38.78 -27.16
C VAL A 22 -1.11 -38.56 -25.98
N VAL A 23 -2.30 -39.16 -25.98
CA VAL A 23 -3.25 -39.07 -24.85
C VAL A 23 -2.68 -39.75 -23.61
N LEU A 24 -2.02 -40.89 -23.73
CA LEU A 24 -1.38 -41.55 -22.59
C LEU A 24 -0.20 -40.74 -22.03
N VAL A 25 0.59 -40.10 -22.87
CA VAL A 25 1.65 -39.19 -22.43
C VAL A 25 1.07 -37.96 -21.75
N PHE A 26 -0.04 -37.43 -22.30
CA PHE A 26 -0.75 -36.30 -21.69
C PHE A 26 -1.34 -36.67 -20.32
N VAL A 27 -1.98 -37.84 -20.20
CA VAL A 27 -2.49 -38.36 -18.93
C VAL A 27 -1.37 -38.59 -17.93
N TYR A 28 -0.23 -39.16 -18.38
CA TYR A 28 0.94 -39.39 -17.54
C TYR A 28 1.55 -38.06 -17.05
N LEU A 29 1.63 -37.04 -17.91
CA LEU A 29 2.19 -35.74 -17.54
C LEU A 29 1.23 -34.91 -16.64
N PHE A 30 -0.06 -35.08 -16.78
CA PHE A 30 -1.06 -34.30 -16.00
C PHE A 30 -1.61 -35.05 -14.79
N TYR A 31 -1.62 -36.38 -14.77
CA TYR A 31 -2.15 -37.20 -13.67
C TYR A 31 -1.11 -38.09 -13.00
N GLY A 32 0.06 -38.27 -13.57
CA GLY A 32 1.12 -39.15 -13.07
C GLY A 32 2.00 -38.53 -11.98
N SER A 33 1.80 -37.27 -11.59
CA SER A 33 2.61 -36.64 -10.54
C SER A 33 1.97 -36.70 -9.16
N SER A 34 1.53 -37.90 -8.74
CA SER A 34 1.15 -38.18 -7.35
C SER A 34 2.36 -38.20 -6.38
N ASP A 35 3.58 -38.26 -6.87
CA ASP A 35 4.78 -38.31 -6.04
C ASP A 35 5.15 -36.97 -5.39
N HIS A 36 4.69 -35.83 -5.93
CA HIS A 36 4.90 -34.53 -5.29
C HIS A 36 4.00 -34.28 -4.06
N ARG A 37 2.86 -34.97 -3.96
CA ARG A 37 2.02 -34.93 -2.74
C ARG A 37 2.66 -35.71 -1.59
N ALA A 38 3.30 -36.84 -1.90
CA ALA A 38 4.01 -37.64 -0.91
C ALA A 38 5.23 -36.91 -0.35
N SER A 39 5.97 -36.16 -1.19
CA SER A 39 7.11 -35.35 -0.75
C SER A 39 6.72 -34.16 0.13
N ALA A 40 5.60 -33.51 -0.15
CA ALA A 40 5.11 -32.39 0.67
C ALA A 40 4.61 -32.88 2.04
N ILE A 41 3.96 -34.03 2.10
CA ILE A 41 3.48 -34.66 3.35
C ILE A 41 4.66 -35.19 4.17
N GLU A 42 5.67 -35.77 3.53
CA GLU A 42 6.88 -36.26 4.21
C GLU A 42 7.77 -35.10 4.70
N TYR A 43 7.80 -33.99 3.98
CA TYR A 43 8.48 -32.76 4.41
C TYR A 43 7.73 -32.08 5.57
N GLY A 44 6.40 -32.04 5.53
CA GLY A 44 5.57 -31.58 6.64
C GLY A 44 5.70 -32.44 7.91
N ARG A 45 5.80 -33.77 7.76
CA ARG A 45 6.05 -34.72 8.86
C ARG A 45 7.43 -34.56 9.49
N LYS A 46 8.46 -34.27 8.69
CA LYS A 46 9.82 -33.96 9.18
C LYS A 46 9.88 -32.60 9.88
N LEU A 47 8.95 -31.71 9.62
CA LEU A 47 8.83 -30.40 10.28
C LEU A 47 7.87 -30.39 11.50
N GLY A 48 7.26 -31.52 11.84
CA GLY A 48 6.41 -31.66 13.04
C GLY A 48 5.03 -30.97 12.94
N LEU A 49 4.48 -30.83 11.70
CA LEU A 49 3.20 -30.16 11.43
C LEU A 49 2.04 -31.13 11.14
N GLY A 50 2.05 -32.32 11.71
CA GLY A 50 0.96 -33.29 11.57
C GLY A 50 0.25 -33.53 12.90
N GLY A 51 -0.95 -32.99 13.07
CA GLY A 51 -1.87 -33.36 14.12
C GLY A 51 -2.87 -34.40 13.61
N ASP A 52 -3.05 -35.47 14.36
CA ASP A 52 -4.04 -36.52 14.08
C ASP A 52 -5.45 -36.01 14.44
N ASP A 53 -6.38 -36.25 13.51
CA ASP A 53 -7.82 -36.14 13.73
C ASP A 53 -8.30 -37.28 14.63
N ASP A 54 -8.93 -36.99 15.74
CA ASP A 54 -9.96 -37.88 16.29
C ASP A 54 -11.07 -37.11 17.03
N ASP A 55 -12.25 -37.64 16.92
CA ASP A 55 -13.58 -37.08 17.17
C ASP A 55 -13.97 -36.86 18.64
N THR A 56 -14.90 -35.91 18.82
CA THR A 56 -15.96 -35.76 19.82
C THR A 56 -15.69 -35.03 21.12
N LYS A 57 -16.37 -33.94 21.29
CA LYS A 57 -17.36 -33.45 22.26
C LYS A 57 -17.22 -31.98 22.61
N GLN A 58 -18.34 -31.25 22.40
CA GLN A 58 -18.65 -29.94 22.99
C GLN A 58 -18.42 -29.92 24.50
N ASP A 59 -17.73 -28.88 24.97
CA ASP A 59 -18.11 -28.14 26.16
C ASP A 59 -17.48 -26.74 26.20
N ASP A 60 -18.33 -25.77 26.48
CA ASP A 60 -17.99 -24.39 26.75
C ASP A 60 -17.00 -24.29 27.92
N THR A 61 -15.86 -23.64 27.66
CA THR A 61 -15.23 -22.74 28.64
C THR A 61 -13.93 -22.16 28.10
N SER A 62 -13.76 -20.85 28.19
CA SER A 62 -12.49 -20.10 28.22
C SER A 62 -11.38 -20.61 27.28
N SER A 63 -11.22 -19.96 26.11
CA SER A 63 -10.07 -20.16 25.25
C SER A 63 -8.76 -19.97 26.01
N SER A 64 -8.24 -21.06 26.57
CA SER A 64 -6.88 -21.13 27.05
C SER A 64 -5.95 -20.90 25.86
N PHE A 65 -5.05 -19.93 25.97
CA PHE A 65 -3.88 -19.84 25.15
C PHE A 65 -3.10 -21.15 25.28
N GLY A 66 -3.26 -22.04 24.34
CA GLY A 66 -2.40 -23.19 24.21
C GLY A 66 -0.97 -22.69 23.99
N ILE A 67 -0.17 -22.78 25.04
CA ILE A 67 1.28 -22.75 24.90
C ILE A 67 1.60 -24.08 24.23
N ASP A 68 1.80 -24.06 22.94
CA ASP A 68 2.33 -25.20 22.22
C ASP A 68 3.79 -25.37 22.68
N ASP A 69 4.05 -26.34 23.53
CA ASP A 69 5.37 -26.66 24.10
C ASP A 69 6.30 -27.37 23.08
N GLY A 70 6.02 -27.25 21.78
CA GLY A 70 6.71 -27.97 20.77
C GLY A 70 7.38 -27.10 19.71
N PHE A 71 8.68 -27.02 19.76
CA PHE A 71 9.55 -26.72 18.63
C PHE A 71 9.53 -25.28 18.10
N THR A 72 10.26 -24.41 18.77
CA THR A 72 10.70 -23.15 18.14
C THR A 72 11.83 -23.47 17.13
N PRO A 73 11.70 -23.09 15.85
CA PRO A 73 12.76 -23.36 14.88
C PRO A 73 14.06 -22.64 15.28
N ARG A 74 15.17 -23.34 15.25
CA ARG A 74 16.50 -22.76 15.52
C ARG A 74 16.98 -21.85 14.39
N SER A 75 16.46 -22.05 13.19
CA SER A 75 16.75 -21.27 11.99
C SER A 75 15.62 -21.45 10.98
N PHE A 76 15.36 -20.41 10.17
CA PHE A 76 14.59 -20.55 8.94
C PHE A 76 15.51 -20.88 7.78
N PRO A 77 15.05 -21.63 6.76
CA PRO A 77 15.82 -21.80 5.52
C PRO A 77 16.01 -20.44 4.83
N VAL A 78 17.11 -20.30 4.12
CA VAL A 78 17.34 -19.14 3.25
C VAL A 78 16.76 -19.45 1.88
N CYS A 79 16.00 -18.49 1.31
CA CYS A 79 15.43 -18.61 -0.02
C CYS A 79 16.54 -18.64 -1.10
N ASP A 80 16.23 -19.18 -2.26
CA ASP A 80 17.12 -19.13 -3.43
C ASP A 80 17.44 -17.68 -3.82
N ASP A 81 18.65 -17.39 -4.26
CA ASP A 81 19.11 -16.05 -4.68
C ASP A 81 18.21 -15.41 -5.75
N ARG A 82 17.54 -16.21 -6.58
CA ARG A 82 16.54 -15.73 -7.54
C ARG A 82 15.34 -15.06 -6.90
N GLN A 83 15.12 -15.28 -5.62
CA GLN A 83 14.03 -14.68 -4.83
C GLN A 83 14.44 -13.40 -4.10
N SER A 84 15.71 -12.98 -4.23
CA SER A 84 16.23 -11.76 -3.56
C SER A 84 15.45 -10.50 -3.88
N GLU A 85 14.75 -10.46 -5.02
CA GLU A 85 13.86 -9.39 -5.46
C GLU A 85 12.39 -9.85 -5.52
N LEU A 86 11.99 -10.76 -4.62
CA LEU A 86 10.64 -11.29 -4.57
C LEU A 86 9.64 -10.22 -4.16
N ILE A 87 8.63 -10.04 -5.00
CA ILE A 87 7.45 -9.24 -4.70
C ILE A 87 6.29 -10.24 -4.51
N PRO A 88 5.82 -10.42 -3.28
CA PRO A 88 4.65 -11.26 -3.04
C PRO A 88 3.41 -10.69 -3.72
N CYS A 89 2.44 -11.53 -3.96
CA CYS A 89 1.18 -11.16 -4.60
C CYS A 89 1.31 -10.63 -6.04
N LEU A 90 2.45 -10.86 -6.70
CA LEU A 90 2.62 -10.63 -8.12
C LEU A 90 3.10 -11.91 -8.79
N ASP A 91 2.37 -12.39 -9.78
CA ASP A 91 2.81 -13.54 -10.58
C ASP A 91 3.88 -13.11 -11.57
N ARG A 92 5.16 -13.26 -11.19
CA ARG A 92 6.30 -12.85 -12.02
C ARG A 92 6.34 -13.60 -13.36
N ASN A 93 5.96 -14.87 -13.39
CA ASN A 93 5.99 -15.66 -14.63
C ASN A 93 4.95 -15.13 -15.61
N LEU A 94 3.73 -14.87 -15.13
CA LEU A 94 2.68 -14.28 -15.94
C LEU A 94 3.07 -12.88 -16.42
N ILE A 95 3.57 -12.02 -15.54
CA ILE A 95 4.06 -10.69 -15.89
C ILE A 95 5.15 -10.74 -16.97
N TYR A 96 6.09 -11.70 -16.86
CA TYR A 96 7.12 -11.90 -17.88
C TYR A 96 6.54 -12.34 -19.22
N GLN A 97 5.54 -13.19 -19.24
CA GLN A 97 4.85 -13.64 -20.46
C GLN A 97 4.04 -12.51 -21.11
N MET A 98 3.47 -11.61 -20.31
CA MET A 98 2.63 -10.51 -20.75
C MET A 98 3.43 -9.28 -21.22
N ARG A 99 4.76 -9.25 -21.05
CA ARG A 99 5.63 -8.10 -21.38
C ARG A 99 5.45 -7.51 -22.79
N LEU A 100 4.95 -8.30 -23.73
CA LEU A 100 4.82 -7.91 -25.13
C LEU A 100 3.39 -7.56 -25.56
N LYS A 101 2.38 -7.90 -24.76
CA LYS A 101 0.98 -7.59 -25.05
C LYS A 101 0.26 -7.39 -23.72
N LEU A 102 -0.22 -6.17 -23.45
CA LEU A 102 -1.16 -5.90 -22.37
C LEU A 102 -2.47 -6.64 -22.70
N ASP A 103 -2.67 -7.78 -22.11
CA ASP A 103 -3.95 -8.46 -22.14
C ASP A 103 -4.77 -7.98 -20.95
N LEU A 104 -5.80 -7.19 -21.24
CA LEU A 104 -6.66 -6.58 -20.22
C LEU A 104 -7.44 -7.60 -19.41
N SER A 105 -7.69 -8.79 -19.97
CA SER A 105 -8.34 -9.88 -19.24
C SER A 105 -7.51 -10.41 -18.08
N LEU A 106 -6.19 -10.13 -18.10
CA LEU A 106 -5.22 -10.55 -17.11
C LEU A 106 -4.75 -9.40 -16.20
N MET A 107 -5.35 -8.22 -16.30
CA MET A 107 -4.94 -7.04 -15.50
C MET A 107 -5.02 -7.28 -14.00
N GLU A 108 -5.94 -8.12 -13.53
CA GLU A 108 -6.03 -8.49 -12.11
C GLU A 108 -4.72 -9.05 -11.55
N HIS A 109 -3.96 -9.79 -12.36
CA HIS A 109 -2.64 -10.32 -11.97
C HIS A 109 -1.57 -9.24 -11.83
N TYR A 110 -1.71 -8.11 -12.54
CA TYR A 110 -0.84 -6.95 -12.35
C TYR A 110 -1.22 -6.14 -11.12
N GLU A 111 -2.50 -6.15 -10.75
CA GLU A 111 -2.98 -5.41 -9.60
C GLU A 111 -2.52 -6.09 -8.33
N ARG A 112 -2.91 -7.35 -8.17
CA ARG A 112 -2.59 -8.11 -6.98
C ARG A 112 -3.17 -9.52 -7.06
N HIS A 113 -2.32 -10.50 -7.11
CA HIS A 113 -2.72 -11.89 -7.05
C HIS A 113 -1.89 -12.61 -5.99
N CYS A 114 -2.37 -12.60 -4.75
CA CYS A 114 -1.67 -13.25 -3.66
C CYS A 114 -1.83 -14.78 -3.78
N PRO A 115 -0.72 -15.53 -3.72
CA PRO A 115 -0.80 -16.98 -3.73
C PRO A 115 -1.50 -17.49 -2.46
N PRO A 116 -2.19 -18.63 -2.53
CA PRO A 116 -2.76 -19.27 -1.35
C PRO A 116 -1.65 -19.64 -0.35
N ALA A 117 -2.03 -19.85 0.90
CA ALA A 117 -1.10 -20.06 2.01
C ALA A 117 -0.06 -21.16 1.75
N GLU A 118 -0.44 -22.23 1.05
CA GLU A 118 0.43 -23.36 0.73
C GLU A 118 1.54 -23.00 -0.27
N ARG A 119 1.42 -21.87 -0.98
CA ARG A 119 2.42 -21.37 -1.93
C ARG A 119 3.23 -20.20 -1.39
N ARG A 120 3.05 -19.83 -0.12
CA ARG A 120 3.88 -18.80 0.52
C ARG A 120 5.30 -19.31 0.73
N PHE A 121 6.23 -18.38 0.64
CA PHE A 121 7.63 -18.68 0.94
C PHE A 121 7.86 -18.59 2.45
N ASN A 122 8.21 -19.72 3.05
CA ASN A 122 8.56 -19.81 4.48
C ASN A 122 10.08 -19.82 4.66
N CYS A 123 10.76 -18.87 4.04
CA CYS A 123 12.23 -18.76 4.05
C CYS A 123 12.64 -17.28 4.14
N LEU A 124 13.85 -17.04 4.64
CA LEU A 124 14.45 -15.71 4.71
C LEU A 124 14.93 -15.29 3.31
N ILE A 125 14.51 -14.12 2.85
CA ILE A 125 14.93 -13.57 1.55
C ILE A 125 16.36 -13.04 1.69
N PRO A 126 17.37 -13.61 0.95
CA PRO A 126 18.73 -13.13 1.05
C PRO A 126 18.89 -11.75 0.40
N PRO A 127 19.78 -10.88 0.90
CA PRO A 127 20.19 -9.71 0.15
C PRO A 127 20.94 -10.12 -1.11
N PRO A 128 20.79 -9.40 -2.24
CA PRO A 128 21.55 -9.71 -3.44
C PRO A 128 23.05 -9.48 -3.24
N ASN A 129 23.86 -10.19 -4.02
CA ASN A 129 25.31 -10.04 -3.96
C ASN A 129 25.73 -8.58 -4.20
N GLY A 130 26.55 -8.03 -3.30
CA GLY A 130 27.00 -6.65 -3.37
C GLY A 130 25.97 -5.61 -2.89
N TYR A 131 24.91 -6.05 -2.19
CA TYR A 131 23.93 -5.15 -1.59
C TYR A 131 24.61 -4.15 -0.64
N LYS A 132 24.28 -2.86 -0.82
CA LYS A 132 24.75 -1.78 0.05
C LYS A 132 23.57 -1.17 0.79
N VAL A 133 23.72 -0.93 2.08
CA VAL A 133 22.68 -0.33 2.94
C VAL A 133 22.49 1.15 2.58
N SER A 134 23.55 1.84 2.17
CA SER A 134 23.49 3.23 1.69
C SER A 134 23.83 3.29 0.20
N ILE A 135 23.08 4.08 -0.55
CA ILE A 135 23.45 4.44 -1.92
C ILE A 135 24.59 5.46 -1.79
N ASP A 136 25.83 5.02 -1.98
CA ASP A 136 26.94 5.95 -2.19
C ASP A 136 26.63 6.75 -3.46
N MET A 137 26.34 8.02 -3.30
CA MET A 137 26.22 9.01 -4.37
C MET A 137 27.57 9.18 -5.06
N LEU A 138 28.06 8.12 -5.69
CA LEU A 138 29.30 8.13 -6.44
C LEU A 138 29.01 8.56 -7.88
N TYR A 139 29.54 9.73 -8.22
CA TYR A 139 29.70 10.32 -9.55
C TYR A 139 28.55 11.14 -10.15
N ARG A 140 28.71 12.45 -10.04
CA ARG A 140 28.01 13.51 -10.80
C ARG A 140 26.53 13.66 -10.45
N ASP A 141 25.98 14.79 -10.71
CA ASP A 141 24.63 15.27 -10.41
C ASP A 141 23.46 14.40 -10.97
N LYS A 142 23.73 13.19 -11.45
CA LYS A 142 22.72 12.33 -12.07
C LYS A 142 22.93 10.87 -11.71
N ILE A 143 21.86 10.24 -11.23
CA ILE A 143 21.79 8.79 -11.04
C ILE A 143 21.30 8.16 -12.35
N ASN A 144 21.99 7.13 -12.83
CA ASN A 144 21.56 6.34 -13.97
C ASN A 144 20.86 5.08 -13.48
N PHE A 145 19.62 4.84 -13.94
CA PHE A 145 18.82 3.71 -13.54
C PHE A 145 18.79 2.64 -14.63
N PRO A 146 19.10 1.37 -14.32
CA PRO A 146 18.86 0.25 -15.23
C PRO A 146 17.40 0.19 -15.64
N GLY A 147 17.11 -0.03 -16.91
CA GLY A 147 15.74 -0.05 -17.43
C GLY A 147 15.13 1.32 -17.74
N GLY A 148 15.87 2.39 -17.49
CA GLY A 148 15.45 3.78 -17.76
C GLY A 148 14.80 4.45 -16.57
N GLY A 149 14.82 5.77 -16.58
CA GLY A 149 14.22 6.64 -15.58
C GLY A 149 13.27 7.66 -16.19
N THR A 150 12.63 8.45 -15.36
CA THR A 150 11.75 9.53 -15.82
C THR A 150 12.59 10.62 -16.49
N HIS A 151 12.27 10.93 -17.75
CA HIS A 151 12.95 11.97 -18.51
C HIS A 151 12.29 13.33 -18.29
N PHE A 152 12.92 14.19 -17.52
CA PHE A 152 12.63 15.62 -17.50
C PHE A 152 13.74 16.34 -18.30
N HIS A 153 13.48 16.70 -19.55
CA HIS A 153 14.48 17.23 -20.48
C HIS A 153 15.24 18.45 -19.93
N TYR A 154 14.57 19.27 -19.13
CA TYR A 154 15.11 20.50 -18.54
C TYR A 154 15.26 20.44 -17.01
N GLY A 155 15.08 19.26 -16.40
CA GLY A 155 15.06 19.06 -14.95
C GLY A 155 13.65 19.02 -14.37
N ALA A 156 13.46 18.19 -13.35
CA ALA A 156 12.19 18.05 -12.66
C ALA A 156 11.81 19.32 -11.87
N ASP A 157 12.79 20.03 -11.34
CA ASP A 157 12.65 21.31 -10.65
C ASP A 157 11.98 22.37 -11.53
N LYS A 158 12.46 22.54 -12.76
CA LYS A 158 11.89 23.50 -13.72
C LYS A 158 10.50 23.09 -14.19
N TYR A 159 10.27 21.80 -14.35
CA TYR A 159 8.96 21.27 -14.71
C TYR A 159 7.93 21.56 -13.60
N ILE A 160 8.26 21.29 -12.33
CA ILE A 160 7.43 21.58 -11.17
C ILE A 160 7.15 23.08 -11.03
N ALA A 161 8.19 23.92 -11.16
CA ALA A 161 8.03 25.37 -11.14
C ALA A 161 7.16 25.90 -12.27
N SER A 162 7.24 25.28 -13.46
CA SER A 162 6.37 25.60 -14.59
C SER A 162 4.89 25.31 -14.29
N MET A 163 4.57 24.17 -13.67
CA MET A 163 3.20 23.85 -13.24
C MET A 163 2.68 24.85 -12.21
N ALA A 164 3.50 25.18 -11.19
CA ALA A 164 3.13 26.17 -10.20
C ALA A 164 2.85 27.54 -10.84
N ASN A 165 3.68 27.95 -11.79
CA ASN A 165 3.47 29.17 -12.58
C ASN A 165 2.18 29.13 -13.41
N MET A 166 1.87 27.99 -14.05
CA MET A 166 0.63 27.80 -14.80
C MET A 166 -0.60 27.98 -13.92
N LEU A 167 -0.54 27.56 -12.65
CA LEU A 167 -1.61 27.71 -11.67
C LEU A 167 -1.58 29.06 -10.95
N ASN A 168 -0.67 29.97 -11.31
CA ASN A 168 -0.46 31.25 -10.65
C ASN A 168 -0.16 31.15 -9.15
N TYR A 169 0.56 30.11 -8.74
CA TYR A 169 0.93 29.93 -7.34
C TYR A 169 2.09 30.84 -6.93
N PRO A 170 2.07 31.34 -5.69
CA PRO A 170 3.09 32.26 -5.20
C PRO A 170 4.50 31.67 -5.33
N ASN A 171 5.46 32.50 -5.74
CA ASN A 171 6.88 32.16 -5.86
C ASN A 171 7.17 30.95 -6.77
N ASN A 172 6.24 30.54 -7.61
CA ASN A 172 6.32 29.32 -8.44
C ASN A 172 6.54 28.04 -7.59
N VAL A 173 6.05 28.00 -6.37
CA VAL A 173 6.12 26.84 -5.47
C VAL A 173 4.80 26.08 -5.51
N LEU A 174 4.87 24.80 -5.85
CA LEU A 174 3.66 24.00 -6.11
C LEU A 174 2.83 23.74 -4.84
N ASN A 175 3.40 23.84 -3.64
CA ASN A 175 2.68 23.61 -2.38
C ASN A 175 1.60 24.66 -2.08
N ASN A 176 1.59 25.80 -2.81
CA ASN A 176 0.59 26.86 -2.67
C ASN A 176 0.36 27.29 -1.20
N GLY A 177 1.44 27.57 -0.47
CA GLY A 177 1.35 27.94 0.95
C GLY A 177 0.78 26.84 1.83
N GLY A 178 1.09 25.58 1.53
CA GLY A 178 0.67 24.40 2.27
C GLY A 178 -0.73 23.87 1.91
N ARG A 179 -1.42 24.48 0.95
CA ARG A 179 -2.75 24.01 0.50
C ARG A 179 -2.67 22.77 -0.38
N LEU A 180 -1.56 22.59 -1.10
CA LEU A 180 -1.27 21.39 -1.86
C LEU A 180 -0.20 20.60 -1.11
N ARG A 181 -0.59 19.49 -0.51
CA ARG A 181 0.27 18.66 0.35
C ARG A 181 0.38 17.21 -0.14
N THR A 182 -0.73 16.61 -0.62
CA THR A 182 -0.76 15.20 -1.04
C THR A 182 -0.95 15.10 -2.54
N VAL A 183 -0.03 14.40 -3.19
CA VAL A 183 0.01 14.23 -4.65
C VAL A 183 0.00 12.75 -5.00
N PHE A 184 -0.64 12.41 -6.11
CA PHE A 184 -0.64 11.07 -6.69
C PHE A 184 0.05 11.10 -8.05
N ASP A 185 1.21 10.45 -8.15
CA ASP A 185 2.00 10.38 -9.39
C ASP A 185 1.78 9.02 -10.06
N VAL A 186 0.97 9.00 -11.10
CA VAL A 186 0.53 7.79 -11.82
C VAL A 186 1.48 7.49 -12.96
N GLY A 187 2.10 6.30 -12.94
CA GLY A 187 3.16 5.96 -13.88
C GLY A 187 4.44 6.74 -13.58
N CYS A 188 4.81 6.76 -12.30
CA CYS A 188 5.86 7.63 -11.74
C CYS A 188 7.28 7.36 -12.24
N GLY A 189 7.52 6.28 -12.97
CA GLY A 189 8.87 5.82 -13.28
C GLY A 189 9.64 5.56 -11.99
N VAL A 190 10.85 6.09 -11.86
CA VAL A 190 11.65 5.99 -10.63
C VAL A 190 11.31 7.08 -9.60
N ALA A 191 10.13 7.68 -9.69
CA ALA A 191 9.57 8.69 -8.77
C ALA A 191 10.41 9.98 -8.64
N SER A 192 11.07 10.42 -9.71
CA SER A 192 11.84 11.67 -9.65
C SER A 192 10.96 12.89 -9.38
N PHE A 193 9.72 12.92 -9.90
CA PHE A 193 8.76 13.98 -9.62
C PHE A 193 8.47 14.08 -8.11
N GLY A 194 8.09 12.96 -7.49
CA GLY A 194 7.85 12.90 -6.04
C GLY A 194 9.06 13.25 -5.21
N GLY A 195 10.26 12.81 -5.64
CA GLY A 195 11.51 13.10 -4.93
C GLY A 195 11.82 14.59 -4.85
N TYR A 196 11.61 15.34 -5.95
CA TYR A 196 11.82 16.79 -5.96
C TYR A 196 10.75 17.57 -5.17
N LEU A 197 9.58 16.98 -4.97
CA LEU A 197 8.50 17.61 -4.21
C LEU A 197 8.68 17.55 -2.69
N LEU A 198 9.48 16.62 -2.18
CA LEU A 198 9.73 16.46 -0.74
C LEU A 198 10.29 17.74 -0.11
N SER A 199 11.22 18.43 -0.79
CA SER A 199 11.79 19.70 -0.33
C SER A 199 10.81 20.86 -0.28
N SER A 200 9.62 20.70 -0.86
CA SER A 200 8.52 21.67 -0.85
C SER A 200 7.40 21.27 0.10
N ASP A 201 7.65 20.38 1.05
CA ASP A 201 6.65 19.86 1.98
C ASP A 201 5.45 19.18 1.28
N ILE A 202 5.67 18.59 0.12
CA ILE A 202 4.66 17.83 -0.61
C ILE A 202 5.01 16.35 -0.54
N LEU A 203 4.07 15.54 -0.05
CA LEU A 203 4.16 14.08 -0.13
C LEU A 203 3.51 13.59 -1.41
N THR A 204 4.22 12.74 -2.14
CA THR A 204 3.73 12.16 -3.39
C THR A 204 3.65 10.65 -3.26
N MET A 205 2.47 10.08 -3.35
CA MET A 205 2.34 8.64 -3.56
C MET A 205 2.67 8.34 -5.02
N SER A 206 3.84 7.78 -5.24
CA SER A 206 4.36 7.44 -6.55
C SER A 206 3.95 6.01 -6.90
N LEU A 207 3.13 5.84 -7.94
CA LEU A 207 2.59 4.53 -8.34
C LEU A 207 3.17 4.11 -9.68
N ALA A 208 3.72 2.90 -9.75
CA ALA A 208 4.12 2.26 -11.01
C ALA A 208 3.93 0.74 -10.94
N PRO A 209 3.68 0.10 -12.08
CA PRO A 209 3.61 -1.35 -12.18
C PRO A 209 5.02 -1.99 -12.13
N ASN A 210 5.04 -3.30 -11.91
CA ASN A 210 6.23 -4.10 -12.20
C ASN A 210 6.14 -4.64 -13.63
N ASP A 211 6.44 -3.79 -14.60
CA ASP A 211 6.39 -4.07 -16.03
C ASP A 211 7.80 -4.24 -16.65
N VAL A 212 7.93 -3.92 -17.94
CA VAL A 212 9.22 -3.95 -18.66
C VAL A 212 10.28 -3.01 -18.05
N HIS A 213 9.85 -1.97 -17.33
CA HIS A 213 10.72 -1.03 -16.62
C HIS A 213 10.95 -1.55 -15.20
N GLN A 214 11.81 -2.53 -15.06
CA GLN A 214 12.01 -3.25 -13.81
C GLN A 214 12.47 -2.34 -12.66
N ASN A 215 12.02 -2.68 -11.45
CA ASN A 215 12.53 -2.14 -10.20
C ASN A 215 12.31 -0.63 -9.98
N GLN A 216 11.41 0.03 -10.72
CA GLN A 216 11.17 1.47 -10.59
C GLN A 216 10.80 1.85 -9.15
N ILE A 217 9.87 1.14 -8.55
CA ILE A 217 9.42 1.39 -7.17
C ILE A 217 10.51 1.02 -6.15
N GLN A 218 11.30 -0.03 -6.41
CA GLN A 218 12.45 -0.33 -5.57
C GLN A 218 13.43 0.85 -5.52
N PHE A 219 13.80 1.40 -6.68
CA PHE A 219 14.69 2.56 -6.75
C PHE A 219 14.12 3.80 -6.07
N ALA A 220 12.80 4.00 -6.14
CA ALA A 220 12.14 5.08 -5.42
C ALA A 220 12.28 4.89 -3.90
N LEU A 221 11.92 3.72 -3.38
CA LEU A 221 11.97 3.40 -1.95
C LEU A 221 13.41 3.38 -1.41
N GLU A 222 14.39 2.90 -2.18
CA GLU A 222 15.81 2.94 -1.80
C GLU A 222 16.34 4.38 -1.65
N ARG A 223 15.78 5.33 -2.40
CA ARG A 223 16.09 6.75 -2.28
C ARG A 223 15.30 7.49 -1.19
N GLY A 224 14.46 6.80 -0.44
CA GLY A 224 13.63 7.41 0.59
C GLY A 224 12.40 8.15 0.06
N ILE A 225 11.92 7.83 -1.16
CA ILE A 225 10.77 8.47 -1.79
C ILE A 225 9.53 7.61 -1.59
N PRO A 226 8.40 8.18 -1.13
CA PRO A 226 7.15 7.43 -0.99
C PRO A 226 6.70 6.83 -2.31
N ALA A 227 6.52 5.52 -2.35
CA ALA A 227 6.14 4.81 -3.55
C ALA A 227 5.40 3.50 -3.24
N SER A 228 4.57 3.06 -4.16
CA SER A 228 3.80 1.83 -4.08
C SER A 228 3.73 1.14 -5.44
N LEU A 229 3.82 -0.19 -5.41
CA LEU A 229 3.52 -1.00 -6.59
C LEU A 229 2.01 -1.03 -6.82
N GLY A 230 1.61 -0.87 -8.07
CA GLY A 230 0.22 -0.96 -8.45
C GLY A 230 -0.04 -0.51 -9.87
N VAL A 231 -1.21 -0.80 -10.35
CA VAL A 231 -1.72 -0.38 -11.66
C VAL A 231 -3.13 0.18 -11.51
N LEU A 232 -3.53 1.01 -12.46
CA LEU A 232 -4.94 1.28 -12.72
C LEU A 232 -5.48 0.16 -13.61
N GLY A 233 -6.24 -0.74 -13.06
CA GLY A 233 -6.69 -1.94 -13.74
C GLY A 233 -8.19 -2.19 -13.62
N THR A 234 -8.60 -3.18 -12.83
CA THR A 234 -10.00 -3.60 -12.66
C THR A 234 -10.54 -3.31 -11.26
N LYS A 235 -9.65 -3.20 -10.27
CA LYS A 235 -9.98 -2.95 -8.87
C LYS A 235 -9.68 -1.51 -8.47
N ARG A 236 -10.38 -1.01 -7.47
CA ARG A 236 -10.09 0.29 -6.88
C ARG A 236 -8.70 0.32 -6.26
N LEU A 237 -8.07 1.48 -6.35
CA LEU A 237 -6.80 1.74 -5.66
C LEU A 237 -6.98 1.66 -4.13
N PRO A 238 -5.93 1.30 -3.38
CA PRO A 238 -6.00 1.15 -1.92
C PRO A 238 -6.04 2.50 -1.18
N TYR A 239 -6.63 3.52 -1.80
CA TYR A 239 -6.78 4.87 -1.27
C TYR A 239 -8.25 5.23 -1.17
N PRO A 240 -8.70 5.87 -0.08
CA PRO A 240 -10.07 6.33 0.05
C PRO A 240 -10.37 7.47 -0.93
N SER A 241 -11.64 7.82 -1.06
CA SER A 241 -12.04 9.00 -1.82
C SER A 241 -11.41 10.28 -1.24
N ARG A 242 -11.18 11.27 -2.09
CA ARG A 242 -10.69 12.59 -1.65
C ARG A 242 -9.38 12.52 -0.85
N SER A 243 -8.40 11.76 -1.36
CA SER A 243 -7.07 11.61 -0.75
C SER A 243 -6.05 12.63 -1.23
N PHE A 244 -6.15 13.08 -2.48
CA PHE A 244 -5.10 13.85 -3.14
C PHE A 244 -5.60 15.21 -3.64
N GLU A 245 -4.76 16.26 -3.50
CA GLU A 245 -5.00 17.58 -4.06
C GLU A 245 -4.57 17.68 -5.53
N LEU A 246 -3.60 16.86 -5.95
CA LEU A 246 -3.12 16.80 -7.32
C LEU A 246 -2.89 15.35 -7.73
N ALA A 247 -3.36 14.98 -8.91
CA ALA A 247 -2.90 13.81 -9.63
C ALA A 247 -1.99 14.26 -10.79
N HIS A 248 -0.93 13.51 -11.04
CA HIS A 248 0.04 13.78 -12.08
C HIS A 248 0.24 12.56 -12.97
N CYS A 249 0.34 12.79 -14.28
CA CYS A 249 0.73 11.79 -15.25
C CYS A 249 1.62 12.46 -16.31
N SER A 250 2.86 12.02 -16.38
CA SER A 250 3.77 12.44 -17.45
C SER A 250 4.17 11.24 -18.28
N ARG A 251 3.57 11.12 -19.47
CA ARG A 251 3.80 9.98 -20.38
C ARG A 251 3.57 8.62 -19.72
N CYS A 252 2.55 8.54 -18.88
CA CYS A 252 2.23 7.37 -18.08
C CYS A 252 1.69 6.17 -18.88
N ARG A 253 1.37 6.36 -20.16
CA ARG A 253 0.89 5.33 -21.09
C ARG A 253 -0.34 4.58 -20.60
N ILE A 254 -1.28 5.29 -19.98
CA ILE A 254 -2.55 4.76 -19.51
C ILE A 254 -3.62 5.08 -20.54
N ASP A 255 -4.40 4.08 -20.93
CA ASP A 255 -5.57 4.29 -21.80
C ASP A 255 -6.75 4.80 -20.97
N TRP A 256 -6.84 6.12 -20.85
CA TRP A 256 -7.85 6.81 -20.06
C TRP A 256 -9.28 6.64 -20.57
N LEU A 257 -9.45 6.24 -21.83
CA LEU A 257 -10.77 6.10 -22.47
C LEU A 257 -11.34 4.69 -22.34
N GLN A 258 -10.53 3.73 -21.92
CA GLN A 258 -10.97 2.35 -21.81
C GLN A 258 -12.16 2.18 -20.87
N ARG A 259 -13.05 1.25 -21.23
CA ARG A 259 -14.20 0.88 -20.38
C ARG A 259 -14.96 2.11 -19.88
N ASP A 260 -15.38 2.97 -20.82
CA ASP A 260 -16.14 4.20 -20.52
C ASP A 260 -15.39 5.21 -19.62
N GLY A 261 -14.05 5.24 -19.70
CA GLY A 261 -13.24 6.15 -18.92
C GLY A 261 -13.06 5.77 -17.45
N ILE A 262 -13.26 4.51 -17.10
CA ILE A 262 -13.25 4.01 -15.72
C ILE A 262 -11.95 4.35 -14.96
N LEU A 263 -10.80 4.39 -15.66
CA LEU A 263 -9.52 4.73 -15.04
C LEU A 263 -9.44 6.21 -14.66
N LEU A 264 -10.02 7.09 -15.49
CA LEU A 264 -10.11 8.50 -15.19
C LEU A 264 -11.13 8.77 -14.05
N LEU A 265 -12.19 7.97 -13.99
CA LEU A 265 -13.18 8.04 -12.92
C LEU A 265 -12.63 7.54 -11.57
N GLU A 266 -11.72 6.58 -11.57
CA GLU A 266 -11.00 6.20 -10.36
C GLU A 266 -10.08 7.33 -9.88
N LEU A 267 -9.44 8.05 -10.82
CA LEU A 267 -8.70 9.28 -10.50
C LEU A 267 -9.61 10.36 -9.91
N ASP A 268 -10.81 10.54 -10.50
CA ASP A 268 -11.84 11.44 -9.95
C ASP A 268 -12.18 11.07 -8.50
N ARG A 269 -12.40 9.80 -8.21
CA ARG A 269 -12.74 9.32 -6.85
C ARG A 269 -11.66 9.71 -5.83
N VAL A 270 -10.39 9.53 -6.15
CA VAL A 270 -9.29 9.80 -5.21
C VAL A 270 -8.89 11.27 -5.14
N LEU A 271 -9.28 12.09 -6.12
CA LEU A 271 -9.05 13.53 -6.08
C LEU A 271 -10.04 14.24 -5.17
N ARG A 272 -9.53 15.23 -4.43
CA ARG A 272 -10.34 16.14 -3.61
C ARG A 272 -11.18 17.09 -4.46
N PRO A 273 -12.30 17.61 -3.93
CA PRO A 273 -12.99 18.75 -4.56
C PRO A 273 -12.03 19.89 -4.82
N GLY A 274 -12.06 20.45 -6.03
CA GLY A 274 -11.13 21.51 -6.45
C GLY A 274 -9.71 21.03 -6.71
N GLY A 275 -9.43 19.73 -6.59
CA GLY A 275 -8.15 19.13 -6.91
C GLY A 275 -7.83 19.17 -8.40
N TYR A 276 -6.57 18.94 -8.74
CA TYR A 276 -6.06 19.09 -10.10
C TYR A 276 -5.61 17.76 -10.68
N PHE A 277 -5.74 17.65 -12.01
CA PHE A 277 -5.06 16.60 -12.77
C PHE A 277 -4.11 17.24 -13.78
N ALA A 278 -2.81 17.10 -13.54
CA ALA A 278 -1.76 17.56 -14.43
C ALA A 278 -1.36 16.43 -15.38
N TYR A 279 -1.62 16.64 -16.67
CA TYR A 279 -1.41 15.67 -17.73
C TYR A 279 -0.38 16.21 -18.73
N SER A 280 0.75 15.53 -18.86
CA SER A 280 1.84 15.86 -19.77
C SER A 280 2.14 14.68 -20.67
N SER A 281 1.33 14.46 -21.68
CA SER A 281 1.38 13.31 -22.57
C SER A 281 1.22 13.76 -24.03
N PRO A 282 1.70 12.99 -25.02
CA PRO A 282 1.64 13.37 -26.44
C PRO A 282 0.27 13.85 -26.89
N GLU A 283 -0.78 13.23 -26.46
CA GLU A 283 -2.17 13.53 -26.85
C GLU A 283 -2.56 14.98 -26.53
N ALA A 284 -1.97 15.59 -25.51
CA ALA A 284 -2.25 16.98 -25.15
C ALA A 284 -1.63 18.01 -26.12
N TYR A 285 -0.65 17.61 -26.94
CA TYR A 285 0.11 18.53 -27.80
C TYR A 285 0.49 17.96 -29.16
N ALA A 286 0.25 16.69 -29.42
CA ALA A 286 0.56 16.07 -30.72
C ALA A 286 -0.32 16.59 -31.83
N GLN A 287 0.10 16.34 -33.06
CA GLN A 287 -0.58 16.78 -34.30
C GLN A 287 -0.97 15.61 -35.21
N ASP A 288 -0.59 14.38 -34.86
CA ASP A 288 -1.05 13.20 -35.57
C ASP A 288 -2.51 12.89 -35.30
N GLU A 289 -3.16 12.16 -36.19
CA GLU A 289 -4.60 11.95 -36.15
C GLU A 289 -5.05 11.12 -34.95
N GLU A 290 -4.25 10.15 -34.53
CA GLU A 290 -4.61 9.25 -33.41
C GLU A 290 -4.57 9.99 -32.07
N ASP A 291 -3.48 10.70 -31.80
CA ASP A 291 -3.35 11.49 -30.58
C ASP A 291 -4.40 12.61 -30.52
N LEU A 292 -4.72 13.24 -31.65
CA LEU A 292 -5.80 14.23 -31.75
C LEU A 292 -7.17 13.61 -31.51
N ARG A 293 -7.41 12.37 -31.94
CA ARG A 293 -8.66 11.65 -31.65
C ARG A 293 -8.78 11.40 -30.16
N ILE A 294 -7.74 10.83 -29.54
CA ILE A 294 -7.69 10.56 -28.09
C ILE A 294 -7.91 11.86 -27.30
N TRP A 295 -7.23 12.94 -27.71
CA TRP A 295 -7.41 14.25 -27.07
C TRP A 295 -8.84 14.74 -27.11
N ARG A 296 -9.51 14.64 -28.26
CA ARG A 296 -10.92 15.07 -28.41
C ARG A 296 -11.85 14.25 -27.53
N GLU A 297 -11.71 12.94 -27.56
CA GLU A 297 -12.55 12.04 -26.77
C GLU A 297 -12.33 12.20 -25.26
N MET A 298 -11.07 12.35 -24.83
CA MET A 298 -10.72 12.60 -23.44
C MET A 298 -11.22 13.97 -22.96
N SER A 299 -11.07 15.02 -23.78
CA SER A 299 -11.58 16.35 -23.47
C SER A 299 -13.10 16.35 -23.31
N ALA A 300 -13.82 15.65 -24.19
CA ALA A 300 -15.27 15.49 -24.10
C ALA A 300 -15.69 14.69 -22.86
N LEU A 301 -14.90 13.69 -22.44
CA LEU A 301 -15.18 12.92 -21.23
C LEU A 301 -15.00 13.79 -19.98
N VAL A 302 -13.88 14.49 -19.84
CA VAL A 302 -13.62 15.35 -18.66
C VAL A 302 -14.61 16.51 -18.57
N GLU A 303 -15.10 17.04 -19.69
CA GLU A 303 -16.16 18.04 -19.72
C GLU A 303 -17.47 17.48 -19.15
N ARG A 304 -17.87 16.27 -19.54
CA ARG A 304 -19.03 15.58 -18.96
C ARG A 304 -18.82 15.20 -17.48
N MET A 305 -17.57 15.06 -17.01
CA MET A 305 -17.21 14.93 -15.60
C MET A 305 -17.19 16.30 -14.88
N CYS A 306 -17.60 17.37 -15.53
CA CYS A 306 -17.58 18.72 -14.98
C CYS A 306 -16.20 19.27 -14.63
N TRP A 307 -15.12 18.69 -15.15
CA TRP A 307 -13.79 19.23 -14.95
C TRP A 307 -13.55 20.40 -15.91
N LYS A 308 -12.82 21.40 -15.44
CA LYS A 308 -12.48 22.58 -16.24
C LYS A 308 -10.99 22.67 -16.46
N ILE A 309 -10.57 23.17 -17.63
CA ILE A 309 -9.16 23.48 -17.87
C ILE A 309 -8.75 24.64 -16.98
N ALA A 310 -7.90 24.39 -16.00
CA ALA A 310 -7.30 25.40 -15.15
C ALA A 310 -6.14 26.11 -15.88
N ALA A 311 -5.33 25.33 -16.62
CA ALA A 311 -4.23 25.87 -17.42
C ALA A 311 -3.84 24.88 -18.54
N LYS A 312 -3.34 25.43 -19.66
CA LYS A 312 -2.71 24.64 -20.73
C LYS A 312 -1.52 25.42 -21.27
N ARG A 313 -0.35 24.76 -21.32
CA ARG A 313 0.87 25.36 -21.86
C ARG A 313 1.78 24.26 -22.42
N ASN A 314 2.24 24.45 -23.67
CA ASN A 314 3.13 23.50 -24.33
C ASN A 314 2.58 22.06 -24.26
N GLN A 315 3.28 21.19 -23.54
CA GLN A 315 3.02 19.76 -23.43
C GLN A 315 2.16 19.39 -22.20
N THR A 316 1.68 20.37 -21.44
CA THR A 316 0.97 20.14 -20.19
C THR A 316 -0.40 20.80 -20.21
N VAL A 317 -1.42 20.04 -19.85
CA VAL A 317 -2.75 20.53 -19.50
C VAL A 317 -3.03 20.21 -18.04
N ILE A 318 -3.67 21.13 -17.33
CA ILE A 318 -4.09 20.95 -15.94
C ILE A 318 -5.60 21.14 -15.91
N TRP A 319 -6.33 20.09 -15.58
CA TRP A 319 -7.76 20.16 -15.30
C TRP A 319 -8.01 20.31 -13.80
N GLN A 320 -9.11 20.94 -13.47
CA GLN A 320 -9.58 21.10 -12.10
C GLN A 320 -10.94 20.42 -11.92
N LYS A 321 -11.03 19.55 -10.93
CA LYS A 321 -12.27 18.91 -10.48
C LYS A 321 -13.19 19.97 -9.84
N PRO A 322 -14.55 19.90 -10.01
CA PRO A 322 -15.46 20.86 -9.38
C PRO A 322 -15.35 20.86 -7.85
N LEU A 323 -15.70 21.99 -7.25
CA LEU A 323 -15.70 22.18 -5.79
C LEU A 323 -16.96 21.62 -5.11
N THR A 324 -18.07 21.51 -5.86
CA THR A 324 -19.39 21.10 -5.38
C THR A 324 -20.05 20.15 -6.36
N ASN A 325 -21.18 19.55 -5.97
CA ASN A 325 -21.98 18.69 -6.84
C ASN A 325 -22.85 19.46 -7.85
N ASP A 326 -22.91 20.78 -7.80
CA ASP A 326 -23.88 21.58 -8.56
C ASP A 326 -23.88 21.23 -10.05
N CYS A 327 -22.71 21.23 -10.68
CA CYS A 327 -22.58 20.86 -12.09
C CYS A 327 -23.06 19.44 -12.39
N TYR A 328 -22.86 18.49 -11.48
CA TYR A 328 -23.33 17.12 -11.69
C TYR A 328 -24.86 17.01 -11.69
N LEU A 329 -25.52 17.82 -10.85
CA LEU A 329 -26.99 17.86 -10.74
C LEU A 329 -27.64 18.61 -11.91
N GLU A 330 -26.91 19.51 -12.57
CA GLU A 330 -27.37 20.31 -13.72
C GLU A 330 -27.20 19.57 -15.06
N ARG A 331 -26.51 18.41 -15.10
CA ARG A 331 -26.32 17.67 -16.34
C ARG A 331 -27.64 17.11 -16.85
N GLU A 332 -27.78 17.06 -18.18
CA GLU A 332 -28.92 16.42 -18.84
C GLU A 332 -29.13 14.97 -18.37
N PRO A 333 -30.38 14.54 -18.11
CA PRO A 333 -30.66 13.16 -17.73
C PRO A 333 -30.10 12.16 -18.75
N GLY A 334 -29.41 11.14 -18.26
CA GLY A 334 -28.78 10.11 -19.10
C GLY A 334 -27.35 10.45 -19.57
N THR A 335 -26.79 11.60 -19.17
CA THR A 335 -25.40 11.95 -19.47
C THR A 335 -24.43 10.92 -18.88
N GLN A 336 -23.57 10.37 -19.73
CA GLN A 336 -22.52 9.43 -19.33
C GLN A 336 -21.20 10.18 -19.05
N PRO A 337 -20.45 9.79 -17.99
CA PRO A 337 -20.75 8.75 -17.01
C PRO A 337 -21.84 9.18 -16.00
N PRO A 338 -22.65 8.24 -15.47
CA PRO A 338 -23.65 8.55 -14.47
C PRO A 338 -23.03 8.90 -13.12
N LEU A 339 -23.82 9.41 -12.19
CA LEU A 339 -23.42 9.43 -10.76
C LEU A 339 -23.45 8.01 -10.21
N CYS A 340 -22.50 7.69 -9.31
CA CYS A 340 -22.51 6.42 -8.60
C CYS A 340 -23.78 6.28 -7.77
N ARG A 341 -24.26 5.05 -7.62
CA ARG A 341 -25.45 4.76 -6.82
C ARG A 341 -25.21 5.08 -5.35
N SER A 342 -26.26 5.35 -4.62
CA SER A 342 -26.19 5.70 -3.20
C SER A 342 -25.69 4.56 -2.29
N ASP A 343 -25.78 3.31 -2.74
CA ASP A 343 -25.24 2.13 -2.05
C ASP A 343 -23.76 1.86 -2.34
N ASN A 344 -23.16 2.62 -3.25
CA ASN A 344 -21.74 2.54 -3.56
C ASN A 344 -20.95 3.32 -2.51
N ASP A 345 -20.25 2.63 -1.61
CA ASP A 345 -19.34 3.27 -0.67
C ASP A 345 -18.08 3.76 -1.41
N PRO A 346 -17.88 5.09 -1.53
CA PRO A 346 -16.74 5.65 -2.25
C PRO A 346 -15.39 5.36 -1.59
N ASP A 347 -15.40 4.97 -0.33
CA ASP A 347 -14.22 4.68 0.47
C ASP A 347 -13.92 3.18 0.56
N ALA A 348 -14.85 2.33 0.10
CA ALA A 348 -14.57 0.91 -0.08
C ALA A 348 -13.45 0.76 -1.11
N VAL A 349 -12.33 0.20 -0.65
CA VAL A 349 -11.11 0.05 -1.44
C VAL A 349 -10.70 -1.41 -1.42
N TRP A 350 -9.76 -1.79 -2.32
CA TRP A 350 -9.15 -3.08 -2.26
C TRP A 350 -10.11 -4.27 -2.47
N GLY A 351 -9.90 -5.02 -3.50
CA GLY A 351 -10.80 -6.10 -3.89
C GLY A 351 -12.15 -5.67 -4.48
N VAL A 352 -12.52 -4.38 -4.36
CA VAL A 352 -13.72 -3.81 -4.95
C VAL A 352 -13.47 -3.45 -6.41
N SER A 353 -14.34 -3.91 -7.29
CA SER A 353 -14.27 -3.56 -8.71
C SER A 353 -14.53 -2.08 -8.94
N MET A 354 -13.81 -1.50 -9.90
CA MET A 354 -14.12 -0.15 -10.36
C MET A 354 -15.49 -0.11 -11.03
N GLU A 355 -16.17 1.02 -10.94
CA GLU A 355 -17.40 1.33 -11.64
C GLU A 355 -17.24 2.59 -12.47
N ALA A 356 -17.77 2.60 -13.70
CA ALA A 356 -17.75 3.77 -14.56
C ALA A 356 -18.82 4.79 -14.14
N CYS A 357 -18.63 5.40 -12.98
CA CYS A 357 -19.53 6.41 -12.41
C CYS A 357 -18.74 7.52 -11.69
N ILE A 358 -19.33 8.71 -11.60
CA ILE A 358 -18.78 9.85 -10.88
C ILE A 358 -19.16 9.75 -9.40
N THR A 359 -18.16 9.84 -8.53
CA THR A 359 -18.38 9.89 -7.08
C THR A 359 -18.85 11.28 -6.67
N SER A 360 -20.10 11.39 -6.24
CA SER A 360 -20.64 12.64 -5.68
C SER A 360 -20.12 12.89 -4.26
N TYR A 361 -20.16 14.16 -3.83
CA TYR A 361 -19.83 14.54 -2.45
C TYR A 361 -21.03 14.29 -1.56
N SER A 362 -20.81 13.93 -0.29
CA SER A 362 -21.90 13.78 0.68
C SER A 362 -22.51 15.15 1.05
N ASP A 363 -23.79 15.15 1.44
CA ASP A 363 -24.51 16.37 1.84
C ASP A 363 -23.86 17.10 3.02
N HIS A 364 -23.11 16.40 3.86
CA HIS A 364 -22.35 16.99 4.96
C HIS A 364 -21.18 17.86 4.47
N ASP A 365 -20.70 17.65 3.25
CA ASP A 365 -19.59 18.39 2.65
C ASP A 365 -20.02 19.75 2.05
N HIS A 366 -21.32 19.99 1.84
CA HIS A 366 -21.83 21.24 1.24
C HIS A 366 -21.55 22.50 2.07
N LYS A 367 -21.27 22.35 3.37
CA LYS A 367 -20.98 23.48 4.25
C LYS A 367 -19.55 23.99 4.14
N THR A 368 -18.65 23.21 3.58
CA THR A 368 -17.24 23.57 3.42
C THR A 368 -16.89 23.63 1.94
N LYS A 369 -16.75 24.84 1.39
CA LYS A 369 -16.24 25.02 0.02
C LYS A 369 -14.83 24.41 -0.08
N GLY A 370 -14.65 23.49 -1.00
CA GLY A 370 -13.40 22.76 -1.18
C GLY A 370 -13.20 21.65 -0.14
N SER A 371 -11.95 21.31 0.18
CA SER A 371 -11.62 20.23 1.12
C SER A 371 -11.89 20.57 2.59
N GLY A 372 -12.10 21.84 2.93
CA GLY A 372 -12.23 22.30 4.32
C GLY A 372 -10.97 22.10 5.18
N LEU A 373 -9.84 21.71 4.58
CA LEU A 373 -8.62 21.38 5.29
C LEU A 373 -7.81 22.63 5.64
N ALA A 374 -7.22 22.63 6.83
CA ALA A 374 -6.20 23.59 7.18
C ALA A 374 -4.97 23.44 6.26
N PRO A 375 -4.22 24.51 5.97
CA PRO A 375 -2.97 24.38 5.23
C PRO A 375 -1.92 23.62 6.04
N TRP A 376 -0.97 22.98 5.33
CA TRP A 376 0.21 22.40 5.96
C TRP A 376 1.13 23.51 6.52
N PRO A 377 1.73 23.35 7.71
CA PRO A 377 1.72 22.16 8.57
C PRO A 377 0.55 22.13 9.59
N ALA A 378 -0.31 23.15 9.64
CA ALA A 378 -1.39 23.23 10.63
C ALA A 378 -2.34 22.03 10.59
N ARG A 379 -2.62 21.47 9.38
CA ARG A 379 -3.51 20.30 9.24
C ARG A 379 -3.03 19.05 9.97
N LEU A 380 -1.74 18.97 10.30
CA LEU A 380 -1.19 17.82 11.01
C LEU A 380 -1.77 17.66 12.42
N THR A 381 -2.03 18.77 13.08
CA THR A 381 -2.52 18.83 14.46
C THR A 381 -3.95 19.38 14.58
N SER A 382 -4.52 19.90 13.48
CA SER A 382 -5.92 20.31 13.45
C SER A 382 -6.83 19.10 13.29
N PRO A 383 -7.95 19.02 14.03
CA PRO A 383 -8.93 17.95 13.88
C PRO A 383 -9.43 17.86 12.43
N PRO A 384 -9.32 16.68 11.79
CA PRO A 384 -9.80 16.49 10.42
C PRO A 384 -11.30 16.73 10.28
N PRO A 385 -11.81 17.31 9.18
CA PRO A 385 -13.24 17.51 8.95
C PRO A 385 -14.06 16.22 9.06
N ARG A 386 -13.50 15.09 8.62
CA ARG A 386 -14.15 13.76 8.62
C ARG A 386 -14.01 12.99 9.94
N LEU A 387 -13.52 13.64 11.00
CA LEU A 387 -13.29 12.99 12.31
C LEU A 387 -14.59 12.45 12.92
N ALA A 388 -15.67 13.21 12.81
CA ALA A 388 -16.98 12.84 13.33
C ALA A 388 -17.60 11.62 12.63
N ASP A 389 -17.25 11.35 11.38
CA ASP A 389 -17.73 10.17 10.62
C ASP A 389 -17.37 8.85 11.31
N PHE A 390 -16.36 8.86 12.15
CA PHE A 390 -15.87 7.72 12.93
C PHE A 390 -16.31 7.72 14.39
N GLY A 391 -17.15 8.68 14.79
CA GLY A 391 -17.55 8.85 16.18
C GLY A 391 -16.43 9.42 17.10
N TYR A 392 -15.36 9.95 16.53
CA TYR A 392 -14.28 10.57 17.29
C TYR A 392 -14.59 12.04 17.58
N SER A 393 -14.35 12.45 18.83
CA SER A 393 -14.40 13.85 19.22
C SER A 393 -13.02 14.52 19.04
N THR A 394 -13.02 15.85 18.95
CA THR A 394 -11.80 16.67 18.96
C THR A 394 -10.91 16.34 20.15
N GLY A 395 -11.49 16.19 21.36
CA GLY A 395 -10.71 15.85 22.55
C GLY A 395 -10.09 14.45 22.50
N MET A 396 -10.73 13.48 21.81
CA MET A 396 -10.11 12.15 21.56
C MET A 396 -8.92 12.26 20.62
N PHE A 397 -9.05 13.03 19.55
CA PHE A 397 -8.00 13.29 18.60
C PHE A 397 -6.77 13.97 19.24
N GLU A 398 -7.00 15.01 20.06
CA GLU A 398 -5.95 15.73 20.77
C GLU A 398 -5.20 14.81 21.76
N LYS A 399 -5.95 14.03 22.55
CA LYS A 399 -5.36 13.04 23.49
C LYS A 399 -4.53 11.98 22.78
N ASP A 400 -5.03 11.44 21.67
CA ASP A 400 -4.30 10.45 20.89
C ASP A 400 -3.02 11.04 20.29
N THR A 401 -3.09 12.25 19.76
CA THR A 401 -1.93 12.97 19.22
C THR A 401 -0.86 13.20 20.28
N GLU A 402 -1.26 13.63 21.48
CA GLU A 402 -0.30 13.86 22.58
C GLU A 402 0.28 12.55 23.13
N LEU A 403 -0.53 11.51 23.26
CA LEU A 403 -0.08 10.20 23.70
C LEU A 403 1.00 9.64 22.75
N TRP A 404 0.77 9.74 21.44
CA TRP A 404 1.74 9.27 20.47
C TRP A 404 3.00 10.12 20.41
N ARG A 405 2.90 11.42 20.65
CA ARG A 405 4.07 12.29 20.78
C ARG A 405 4.97 11.79 21.91
N GLN A 406 4.42 11.54 23.10
CA GLN A 406 5.18 11.04 24.26
C GLN A 406 5.79 9.66 23.99
N ARG A 407 5.05 8.76 23.34
CA ARG A 407 5.56 7.43 22.98
C ARG A 407 6.71 7.50 21.99
N VAL A 408 6.60 8.33 20.98
CA VAL A 408 7.65 8.50 19.97
C VAL A 408 8.89 9.13 20.59
N ASP A 409 8.74 10.13 21.47
CA ASP A 409 9.85 10.69 22.22
C ASP A 409 10.60 9.59 23.01
N THR A 410 9.85 8.75 23.75
CA THR A 410 10.42 7.60 24.47
C THR A 410 11.13 6.61 23.52
N TYR A 411 10.55 6.30 22.38
CA TYR A 411 11.16 5.40 21.40
C TYR A 411 12.49 5.95 20.89
N TRP A 412 12.52 7.25 20.55
CA TRP A 412 13.75 7.89 20.05
C TRP A 412 14.81 8.01 21.11
N ASP A 413 14.45 8.31 22.35
CA ASP A 413 15.41 8.36 23.48
C ASP A 413 16.08 6.99 23.70
N LEU A 414 15.31 5.90 23.60
CA LEU A 414 15.83 4.55 23.77
C LEU A 414 16.68 4.08 22.57
N LEU A 415 16.37 4.55 21.38
CA LEU A 415 17.04 4.13 20.14
C LEU A 415 18.14 5.11 19.69
N SER A 416 18.18 6.33 20.22
CA SER A 416 19.10 7.39 19.78
C SER A 416 20.57 7.02 19.75
N PRO A 417 21.09 6.14 20.63
CA PRO A 417 22.48 5.70 20.53
C PRO A 417 22.81 4.88 19.28
N ARG A 418 21.76 4.40 18.57
CA ARG A 418 21.89 3.48 17.42
C ARG A 418 21.24 3.99 16.14
N ILE A 419 20.30 4.95 16.23
CA ILE A 419 19.69 5.61 15.08
C ILE A 419 20.48 6.89 14.80
N GLU A 420 21.30 6.87 13.76
CA GLU A 420 21.89 8.09 13.22
C GLU A 420 20.84 8.85 12.41
N SER A 421 20.96 10.18 12.34
CA SER A 421 19.91 11.07 11.79
C SER A 421 19.59 10.82 10.31
N ASP A 422 20.47 10.15 9.57
CA ASP A 422 20.33 9.88 8.14
C ASP A 422 20.09 8.39 7.80
N THR A 423 20.05 7.52 8.81
CA THR A 423 19.89 6.07 8.60
C THR A 423 18.44 5.62 8.46
N VAL A 424 17.47 6.39 8.95
CA VAL A 424 16.04 6.07 8.90
C VAL A 424 15.34 7.09 8.00
N ARG A 425 14.74 6.63 6.91
CA ARG A 425 13.96 7.45 5.96
C ARG A 425 12.55 6.90 5.76
N ASN A 426 12.44 5.59 5.53
CA ASN A 426 11.20 4.90 5.23
C ASN A 426 10.71 4.17 6.48
N ILE A 427 9.62 4.64 7.04
CA ILE A 427 8.97 4.01 8.19
C ILE A 427 7.64 3.43 7.75
N MET A 428 7.29 2.27 8.29
CA MET A 428 5.94 1.71 8.14
C MET A 428 5.27 1.61 9.51
N ASP A 429 4.14 2.29 9.66
CA ASP A 429 3.21 2.04 10.77
C ASP A 429 2.23 0.95 10.35
N MET A 430 2.47 -0.28 10.83
CA MET A 430 1.76 -1.48 10.37
C MET A 430 0.30 -1.53 10.82
N LYS A 431 -0.10 -0.72 11.79
CA LYS A 431 -1.48 -0.57 12.25
C LYS A 431 -1.75 0.87 12.64
N ALA A 432 -1.81 1.72 11.64
CA ALA A 432 -2.17 3.10 11.83
C ALA A 432 -3.66 3.22 12.23
N SER A 433 -3.94 4.17 13.12
CA SER A 433 -5.29 4.57 13.50
C SER A 433 -5.59 5.95 12.91
N MET A 434 -5.35 7.01 13.67
CA MET A 434 -5.53 8.39 13.19
C MET A 434 -4.25 9.03 12.62
N GLY A 435 -3.19 8.24 12.43
CA GLY A 435 -1.88 8.71 11.94
C GLY A 435 -1.08 9.51 12.97
N SER A 436 -1.38 9.36 14.26
CA SER A 436 -0.72 10.15 15.32
C SER A 436 0.72 9.73 15.57
N PHE A 437 1.07 8.45 15.35
CA PHE A 437 2.47 8.01 15.32
C PHE A 437 3.26 8.77 14.23
N ALA A 438 2.74 8.82 13.01
CA ALA A 438 3.38 9.54 11.91
C ALA A 438 3.44 11.06 12.17
N ALA A 439 2.39 11.62 12.79
CA ALA A 439 2.36 13.05 13.15
C ALA A 439 3.43 13.42 14.18
N ALA A 440 3.72 12.52 15.13
CA ALA A 440 4.76 12.71 16.13
C ALA A 440 6.19 12.73 15.54
N LEU A 441 6.36 12.18 14.33
CA LEU A 441 7.64 12.14 13.61
C LEU A 441 7.90 13.39 12.74
N LYS A 442 7.07 14.42 12.81
CA LYS A 442 7.13 15.61 11.95
C LYS A 442 8.53 16.25 11.88
N GLU A 443 9.22 16.32 13.01
CA GLU A 443 10.56 16.97 13.10
C GLU A 443 11.71 16.02 12.69
N LYS A 444 11.38 14.84 12.16
CA LYS A 444 12.35 13.87 11.64
C LYS A 444 12.29 13.87 10.12
N ASP A 445 13.43 13.72 9.48
CA ASP A 445 13.53 13.63 8.01
C ASP A 445 13.08 12.26 7.48
N VAL A 446 11.85 11.87 7.83
CA VAL A 446 11.26 10.57 7.50
C VAL A 446 9.89 10.73 6.87
N TRP A 447 9.47 9.72 6.14
CA TRP A 447 8.07 9.56 5.76
C TRP A 447 7.53 8.22 6.28
N VAL A 448 6.23 8.17 6.50
CA VAL A 448 5.57 7.00 7.09
C VAL A 448 4.51 6.46 6.14
N MET A 449 4.62 5.17 5.79
CA MET A 449 3.54 4.40 5.21
C MET A 449 2.58 3.99 6.33
N ASN A 450 1.45 4.68 6.41
CA ASN A 450 0.42 4.36 7.39
C ASN A 450 -0.46 3.24 6.84
N VAL A 451 -0.40 2.05 7.43
CA VAL A 451 -1.21 0.91 7.01
C VAL A 451 -2.43 0.80 7.90
N VAL A 452 -3.62 0.89 7.31
CA VAL A 452 -4.89 0.70 8.02
C VAL A 452 -5.42 -0.70 7.70
N PRO A 453 -5.78 -1.51 8.72
CA PRO A 453 -6.36 -2.83 8.51
C PRO A 453 -7.67 -2.76 7.72
N GLU A 454 -7.87 -3.68 6.77
CA GLU A 454 -9.06 -3.69 5.89
C GLU A 454 -10.37 -4.05 6.60
N ASP A 455 -10.29 -4.77 7.71
CA ASP A 455 -11.43 -5.26 8.50
C ASP A 455 -11.88 -4.29 9.61
N GLY A 456 -11.27 -3.11 9.68
CA GLY A 456 -11.60 -2.05 10.62
C GLY A 456 -12.25 -0.84 9.96
N PRO A 457 -12.57 0.19 10.75
CA PRO A 457 -12.98 1.47 10.19
C PRO A 457 -11.87 2.02 9.28
N ASN A 458 -12.22 2.42 8.06
CA ASN A 458 -11.24 2.98 7.12
C ASN A 458 -10.79 4.40 7.54
N THR A 459 -10.03 4.47 8.65
CA THR A 459 -9.49 5.71 9.20
C THR A 459 -8.42 6.35 8.31
N LEU A 460 -8.05 5.71 7.21
CA LEU A 460 -7.10 6.25 6.24
C LEU A 460 -7.53 7.63 5.71
N LYS A 461 -8.85 7.90 5.67
CA LYS A 461 -9.40 9.22 5.36
C LYS A 461 -8.85 10.32 6.28
N LEU A 462 -8.77 10.04 7.58
CA LEU A 462 -8.25 11.01 8.58
C LEU A 462 -6.75 11.23 8.39
N ILE A 463 -6.03 10.17 8.05
CA ILE A 463 -4.59 10.22 7.77
C ILE A 463 -4.30 11.13 6.59
N TYR A 464 -5.05 10.97 5.48
CA TYR A 464 -4.92 11.86 4.32
C TYR A 464 -5.36 13.30 4.63
N ASP A 465 -6.39 13.50 5.43
CA ASP A 465 -6.82 14.84 5.84
C ASP A 465 -5.77 15.57 6.69
N ARG A 466 -4.97 14.84 7.44
CA ARG A 466 -3.80 15.37 8.16
C ARG A 466 -2.59 15.68 7.26
N GLY A 467 -2.68 15.40 5.95
CA GLY A 467 -1.56 15.57 5.00
C GLY A 467 -0.50 14.49 5.12
N LEU A 468 -0.89 13.32 5.62
CA LEU A 468 -0.10 12.10 5.68
C LEU A 468 -0.55 11.13 4.59
N MET A 469 0.14 10.01 4.42
CA MET A 469 -0.15 9.01 3.39
C MET A 469 -0.24 7.61 3.98
N GLY A 470 -0.90 6.72 3.27
CA GLY A 470 -0.97 5.32 3.63
C GLY A 470 -1.79 4.49 2.65
N ALA A 471 -2.03 3.25 3.02
CA ALA A 471 -2.84 2.30 2.26
C ALA A 471 -3.61 1.38 3.19
N VAL A 472 -4.72 0.82 2.69
CA VAL A 472 -5.44 -0.27 3.37
C VAL A 472 -4.75 -1.59 3.03
N HIS A 473 -4.58 -2.48 4.02
CA HIS A 473 -3.97 -3.78 3.81
C HIS A 473 -4.41 -4.83 4.84
N SER A 474 -4.42 -6.10 4.43
CA SER A 474 -4.60 -7.26 5.31
C SER A 474 -3.26 -7.91 5.61
N TRP A 475 -2.85 -7.92 6.88
CA TRP A 475 -1.60 -8.57 7.28
C TRP A 475 -1.68 -10.12 7.31
N CYS A 476 -2.80 -10.70 6.97
CA CYS A 476 -2.89 -12.11 6.61
C CYS A 476 -2.21 -12.43 5.28
N GLU A 477 -1.85 -11.41 4.53
CA GLU A 477 -1.13 -11.47 3.27
C GLU A 477 0.17 -10.66 3.33
N ALA A 478 1.06 -10.91 2.39
CA ALA A 478 2.28 -10.13 2.26
C ALA A 478 2.01 -8.74 1.65
N PHE A 479 2.75 -7.74 2.09
CA PHE A 479 2.62 -6.38 1.57
C PHE A 479 3.19 -6.26 0.15
N SER A 480 2.49 -5.57 -0.75
CA SER A 480 2.89 -5.42 -2.15
C SER A 480 4.06 -4.43 -2.30
N THR A 481 5.23 -4.84 -1.85
CA THR A 481 6.48 -4.07 -1.97
C THR A 481 7.67 -5.01 -2.18
N TYR A 482 8.77 -4.44 -2.66
CA TYR A 482 10.04 -5.15 -2.76
C TYR A 482 10.60 -5.48 -1.36
N PRO A 483 11.46 -6.51 -1.24
CA PRO A 483 12.20 -6.75 -0.01
C PRO A 483 13.10 -5.55 0.34
N ARG A 484 13.40 -5.38 1.63
CA ARG A 484 14.39 -4.38 2.11
C ARG A 484 14.05 -2.94 1.74
N THR A 485 12.78 -2.58 1.83
CA THR A 485 12.30 -1.25 1.43
C THR A 485 12.04 -0.30 2.58
N TYR A 486 12.04 -0.79 3.81
CA TYR A 486 11.79 0.03 5.01
C TYR A 486 12.94 -0.05 6.00
N ASP A 487 13.24 1.07 6.65
CA ASP A 487 14.28 1.20 7.66
C ASP A 487 13.77 0.92 9.07
N LEU A 488 12.47 1.20 9.31
CA LEU A 488 11.81 0.98 10.58
C LEU A 488 10.38 0.49 10.38
N LEU A 489 9.99 -0.57 11.12
CA LEU A 489 8.63 -1.06 11.22
C LEU A 489 8.09 -0.79 12.62
N HIS A 490 6.90 -0.20 12.70
CA HIS A 490 6.17 0.00 13.93
C HIS A 490 4.95 -0.92 13.98
N ALA A 491 4.92 -1.85 14.93
CA ALA A 491 3.92 -2.90 15.07
C ALA A 491 3.19 -2.76 16.42
N TRP A 492 2.04 -2.06 16.41
CA TRP A 492 1.20 -1.89 17.59
C TRP A 492 0.00 -2.83 17.56
N ASP A 493 -0.06 -3.77 18.52
CA ASP A 493 -1.11 -4.79 18.68
C ASP A 493 -1.41 -5.61 17.40
N ILE A 494 -0.58 -5.55 16.39
CA ILE A 494 -0.86 -6.19 15.10
C ILE A 494 -0.71 -7.70 15.16
N ILE A 495 0.26 -8.21 15.93
CA ILE A 495 0.49 -9.64 16.09
C ILE A 495 -0.68 -10.27 16.85
N SER A 496 -1.17 -9.59 17.90
CA SER A 496 -2.40 -10.00 18.61
C SER A 496 -3.63 -10.05 17.69
N ASP A 497 -3.73 -9.11 16.75
CA ASP A 497 -4.90 -9.02 15.88
C ASP A 497 -4.91 -10.08 14.80
N ILE A 498 -3.79 -10.36 14.11
CA ILE A 498 -3.77 -11.44 13.11
C ILE A 498 -4.00 -12.80 13.72
N LYS A 499 -3.56 -13.05 14.95
CA LYS A 499 -3.89 -14.27 15.67
C LYS A 499 -5.39 -14.44 15.89
N LYS A 500 -6.11 -13.36 16.25
CA LYS A 500 -7.58 -13.40 16.37
C LYS A 500 -8.27 -13.74 15.06
N LYS A 501 -7.65 -13.39 13.92
CA LYS A 501 -8.15 -13.70 12.58
C LYS A 501 -7.83 -15.13 12.12
N GLY A 502 -7.08 -15.89 12.92
CA GLY A 502 -6.63 -17.23 12.56
C GLY A 502 -5.48 -17.25 11.54
N CYS A 503 -4.79 -16.10 11.33
CA CYS A 503 -3.62 -16.05 10.48
C CYS A 503 -2.35 -16.34 11.26
N SER A 504 -1.30 -16.82 10.56
CA SER A 504 -0.05 -17.22 11.18
C SER A 504 0.77 -16.00 11.63
N GLU A 505 1.09 -15.93 12.91
CA GLU A 505 1.98 -14.91 13.46
C GLU A 505 3.41 -15.07 12.92
N VAL A 506 3.84 -16.31 12.63
CA VAL A 506 5.18 -16.59 12.08
C VAL A 506 5.30 -16.05 10.67
N ASP A 507 4.26 -16.18 9.83
CA ASP A 507 4.23 -15.61 8.48
C ASP A 507 4.36 -14.09 8.52
N LEU A 508 3.74 -13.42 9.52
CA LEU A 508 3.93 -11.99 9.71
C LEU A 508 5.37 -11.65 10.09
N LEU A 509 6.01 -12.41 10.97
CA LEU A 509 7.41 -12.17 11.34
C LEU A 509 8.34 -12.34 10.14
N LEU A 510 8.12 -13.34 9.28
CA LEU A 510 8.86 -13.53 8.04
C LEU A 510 8.61 -12.39 7.05
N GLU A 511 7.38 -11.88 6.97
CA GLU A 511 7.06 -10.72 6.15
C GLU A 511 7.74 -9.44 6.67
N MET A 512 7.74 -9.23 7.98
CA MET A 512 8.49 -8.11 8.60
C MET A 512 9.97 -8.21 8.29
N ASP A 513 10.56 -9.40 8.37
CA ASP A 513 11.97 -9.63 7.98
C ASP A 513 12.19 -9.31 6.50
N ARG A 514 11.30 -9.75 5.62
CA ARG A 514 11.41 -9.51 4.18
C ARG A 514 11.46 -8.02 3.83
N ILE A 515 10.53 -7.23 4.38
CA ILE A 515 10.41 -5.80 4.03
C ILE A 515 11.42 -4.91 4.74
N LEU A 516 11.97 -5.36 5.85
CA LEU A 516 12.96 -4.61 6.62
C LEU A 516 14.36 -4.71 6.00
N ARG A 517 15.04 -3.59 5.92
CA ARG A 517 16.45 -3.54 5.51
C ARG A 517 17.36 -4.23 6.52
N PRO A 518 18.50 -4.79 6.07
CA PRO A 518 19.58 -5.14 6.98
C PRO A 518 19.97 -3.93 7.86
N SER A 519 20.14 -4.15 9.15
CA SER A 519 20.36 -3.11 10.16
C SER A 519 19.17 -2.17 10.40
N GLY A 520 17.98 -2.49 9.86
CA GLY A 520 16.73 -1.78 10.15
C GLY A 520 16.15 -2.15 11.52
N PHE A 521 15.24 -1.33 12.01
CA PHE A 521 14.65 -1.45 13.34
C PHE A 521 13.21 -1.93 13.30
N ILE A 522 12.81 -2.68 14.30
CA ILE A 522 11.42 -3.06 14.54
C ILE A 522 11.02 -2.61 15.93
N ILE A 523 9.92 -1.91 16.03
CA ILE A 523 9.28 -1.52 17.29
C ILE A 523 8.01 -2.35 17.44
N ILE A 524 7.95 -3.21 18.45
CA ILE A 524 6.75 -3.98 18.79
C ILE A 524 6.18 -3.46 20.09
N ARG A 525 4.90 -3.09 20.07
CA ARG A 525 4.12 -2.78 21.27
C ARG A 525 2.89 -3.69 21.28
N ASP A 526 2.92 -4.71 22.15
CA ASP A 526 1.86 -5.72 22.26
C ASP A 526 1.83 -6.28 23.68
N LYS A 527 0.95 -7.24 23.98
CA LYS A 527 0.88 -7.92 25.26
C LYS A 527 2.18 -8.68 25.55
N GLN A 528 2.56 -8.78 26.83
CA GLN A 528 3.79 -9.46 27.25
C GLN A 528 3.96 -10.85 26.60
N ARG A 529 2.91 -11.67 26.62
CA ARG A 529 2.92 -13.01 26.03
C ARG A 529 3.25 -13.03 24.53
N VAL A 530 2.84 -11.98 23.79
CA VAL A 530 3.14 -11.83 22.35
C VAL A 530 4.59 -11.41 22.17
N VAL A 531 5.08 -10.51 22.99
CA VAL A 531 6.50 -10.14 23.01
C VAL A 531 7.38 -11.35 23.34
N ASP A 532 6.99 -12.15 24.33
CA ASP A 532 7.70 -13.39 24.69
C ASP A 532 7.67 -14.42 23.55
N PHE A 533 6.55 -14.50 22.81
CA PHE A 533 6.45 -15.32 21.60
C PHE A 533 7.46 -14.83 20.54
N VAL A 534 7.51 -13.53 20.21
CA VAL A 534 8.46 -12.99 19.25
C VAL A 534 9.90 -13.27 19.66
N LYS A 535 10.22 -13.11 20.96
CA LYS A 535 11.56 -13.36 21.49
C LYS A 535 12.06 -14.80 21.22
N LYS A 536 11.17 -15.78 21.13
CA LYS A 536 11.55 -17.16 20.77
C LYS A 536 12.14 -17.27 19.35
N TYR A 537 11.75 -16.37 18.44
CA TYR A 537 12.16 -16.40 17.02
C TYR A 537 13.35 -15.50 16.69
N LEU A 538 13.85 -14.68 17.64
CA LEU A 538 14.92 -13.71 17.37
C LEU A 538 16.14 -14.35 16.72
N LYS A 539 16.58 -15.50 17.25
CA LYS A 539 17.75 -16.21 16.68
C LYS A 539 17.49 -16.71 15.27
N ALA A 540 16.29 -17.24 15.00
CA ALA A 540 15.93 -17.78 13.69
C ALA A 540 15.77 -16.68 12.63
N LEU A 541 15.37 -15.46 13.04
CA LEU A 541 15.19 -14.29 12.19
C LEU A 541 16.46 -13.43 12.09
N HIS A 542 17.51 -13.76 12.84
CA HIS A 542 18.71 -12.92 12.97
C HIS A 542 18.41 -11.51 13.47
N TRP A 543 17.51 -11.41 14.47
CA TRP A 543 17.19 -10.15 15.14
C TRP A 543 17.84 -10.13 16.52
N GLU A 544 18.22 -8.93 16.97
CA GLU A 544 18.75 -8.67 18.30
C GLU A 544 17.86 -7.68 19.06
N GLU A 545 17.62 -7.94 20.34
CA GLU A 545 16.91 -7.00 21.20
C GLU A 545 17.78 -5.77 21.48
N VAL A 546 17.21 -4.58 21.27
CA VAL A 546 17.91 -3.30 21.43
C VAL A 546 17.51 -2.58 22.70
N ALA A 547 16.19 -2.50 22.95
CA ALA A 547 15.63 -1.78 24.07
C ALA A 547 14.28 -2.38 24.49
N THR A 548 13.98 -2.30 25.78
CA THR A 548 12.70 -2.71 26.37
C THR A 548 12.24 -1.66 27.36
N GLU A 549 10.98 -1.26 27.29
CA GLU A 549 10.34 -0.41 28.29
C GLU A 549 10.02 -1.25 29.53
N ASN A 550 10.62 -0.95 30.66
CA ASN A 550 10.28 -1.61 31.92
C ASN A 550 8.88 -1.17 32.38
N SER A 551 8.02 -2.13 32.70
CA SER A 551 6.63 -1.92 33.14
C SER A 551 6.46 -0.98 34.35
N ARG A 552 7.51 -0.67 35.10
CA ARG A 552 7.47 0.27 36.23
C ARG A 552 7.32 1.74 35.79
N THR A 553 7.86 2.11 34.63
CA THR A 553 7.78 3.50 34.12
C THR A 553 6.36 3.83 33.63
N VAL A 554 5.61 2.86 33.15
CA VAL A 554 4.22 3.05 32.67
C VAL A 554 3.24 3.24 33.83
N VAL A 555 3.46 2.59 34.97
CA VAL A 555 2.61 2.75 36.16
C VAL A 555 2.77 4.14 36.77
N ASP A 556 3.98 4.70 36.75
CA ASP A 556 4.25 6.05 37.30
C ASP A 556 3.66 7.16 36.43
N LEU A 557 3.60 6.99 35.11
CA LEU A 557 2.91 7.94 34.20
C LEU A 557 1.39 7.91 34.37
N PHE A 558 0.78 6.74 34.68
CA PHE A 558 -0.65 6.64 34.96
C PHE A 558 -1.05 7.16 36.34
N SER A 559 -0.19 7.05 37.35
CA SER A 559 -0.47 7.56 38.71
C SER A 559 -0.45 9.09 38.78
N ALA A 560 0.32 9.75 37.88
CA ALA A 560 0.30 11.22 37.78
C ALA A 560 -0.99 11.79 37.19
N PHE A 561 -1.79 10.99 36.47
CA PHE A 561 -3.06 11.43 35.88
C PHE A 561 -4.32 11.07 36.69
N THR A 562 -4.23 10.27 37.75
CA THR A 562 -5.37 9.89 38.62
C THR A 562 -5.50 10.75 39.88
N GLY A 563 -4.88 11.92 39.90
CA GLY A 563 -5.06 12.92 40.95
C GLY A 563 -6.52 13.36 41.06
N SER A 564 -7.22 12.75 41.99
CA SER A 564 -8.42 13.18 42.71
C SER A 564 -9.34 14.22 42.04
N ALA A 565 -10.45 13.75 41.47
CA ALA A 565 -11.66 14.56 41.40
C ALA A 565 -12.90 13.69 41.70
N ASN A 566 -13.43 13.88 42.93
CA ASN A 566 -14.78 13.47 43.31
C ASN A 566 -15.81 14.15 42.42
N LEU A 567 -16.57 13.40 41.63
CA LEU A 567 -17.83 13.88 41.07
C LEU A 567 -18.89 12.78 41.18
N ARG A 568 -19.82 13.00 42.10
CA ARG A 568 -21.10 12.27 42.20
C ARG A 568 -22.05 12.81 41.10
N GLY A 569 -22.65 11.90 40.37
CA GLY A 569 -23.97 12.06 39.74
C GLY A 569 -23.96 12.65 38.33
N ALA A 570 -24.04 11.79 37.31
CA ALA A 570 -24.72 12.09 36.06
C ALA A 570 -25.15 10.78 35.34
N VAL A 571 -26.32 10.90 34.76
CA VAL A 571 -27.16 9.88 34.13
C VAL A 571 -26.46 9.16 32.99
N VAL A 572 -26.65 7.83 32.94
CA VAL A 572 -26.13 6.91 31.94
C VAL A 572 -26.85 7.13 30.60
N GLY A 573 -26.14 7.74 29.65
CA GLY A 573 -26.41 7.58 28.22
C GLY A 573 -25.46 6.51 27.67
N VAL A 574 -25.98 5.47 27.06
CA VAL A 574 -25.18 4.41 26.44
C VAL A 574 -24.52 4.98 25.20
N VAL A 575 -23.25 5.35 25.31
CA VAL A 575 -22.35 5.62 24.20
C VAL A 575 -21.69 4.28 23.84
N PRO A 576 -21.59 3.87 22.55
CA PRO A 576 -20.84 2.69 22.20
C PRO A 576 -19.39 2.85 22.68
N ALA A 577 -18.95 1.91 23.50
CA ALA A 577 -17.65 1.93 24.13
C ALA A 577 -16.55 1.93 23.05
N SER A 578 -15.73 2.98 23.05
CA SER A 578 -14.41 2.93 22.44
C SER A 578 -13.67 1.69 22.99
N PRO A 579 -12.93 0.94 22.16
CA PRO A 579 -12.19 -0.19 22.69
C PRO A 579 -11.27 0.33 23.80
N PRO A 580 -11.26 -0.32 24.97
CA PRO A 580 -10.40 0.08 26.08
C PRO A 580 -8.95 0.01 25.59
N LEU A 581 -8.19 1.08 25.81
CA LEU A 581 -6.75 1.08 25.62
C LEU A 581 -6.19 -0.14 26.40
N PRO A 582 -5.45 -1.05 25.74
CA PRO A 582 -4.93 -2.21 26.43
C PRO A 582 -3.94 -1.75 27.52
N SER A 583 -4.34 -1.90 28.75
CA SER A 583 -3.63 -1.43 29.96
C SER A 583 -2.34 -2.21 30.27
N THR A 584 -1.88 -3.08 29.36
CA THR A 584 -0.75 -4.00 29.60
C THR A 584 0.12 -4.26 28.37
N SER A 585 0.20 -3.34 27.42
CA SER A 585 1.11 -3.51 26.29
C SER A 585 2.53 -3.07 26.65
N ILE A 586 3.52 -3.89 26.31
CA ILE A 586 4.95 -3.63 26.52
C ILE A 586 5.59 -3.28 25.19
N PHE A 587 6.50 -2.33 25.25
CA PHE A 587 7.36 -1.94 24.12
C PHE A 587 8.64 -2.76 24.13
N VAL A 588 9.00 -3.30 22.97
CA VAL A 588 10.33 -3.90 22.72
C VAL A 588 10.80 -3.51 21.33
N SER A 589 12.07 -3.17 21.20
CA SER A 589 12.69 -2.89 19.93
C SER A 589 13.74 -3.94 19.58
N PHE A 590 13.79 -4.29 18.31
CA PHE A 590 14.74 -5.23 17.74
C PHE A 590 15.47 -4.59 16.57
N VAL A 591 16.71 -5.05 16.31
CA VAL A 591 17.48 -4.74 15.11
C VAL A 591 17.73 -6.02 14.33
N LYS A 592 17.61 -5.96 13.02
CA LYS A 592 17.99 -7.06 12.11
C LYS A 592 19.50 -7.06 11.95
N VAL A 593 20.14 -8.16 12.34
CA VAL A 593 21.58 -8.39 12.17
C VAL A 593 21.81 -9.04 10.81
N ARG A 594 22.91 -8.70 10.14
CA ARG A 594 23.27 -9.21 8.81
C ARG A 594 23.53 -10.70 8.76
#